data_87baddf435e69b4f8337b3cae0703d37
#
_entry.id   87baddf435e69b4f8337b3cae0703d37
#
_cell.length_a   1.000
_cell.length_b   1.000
_cell.length_c   1.000
_cell.angle_alpha   90.00
_cell.angle_beta   90.00
_cell.angle_gamma   90.00
#
_symmetry.space_group_name_H-M   'P 1'
#
loop_
_entity.id
_entity.type
_entity.pdbx_description
1 polymer ?
#
loop_
_entity_poly.entity_id
_entity_poly.type
_entity_poly.pdbx_seq_one_letter_code
_entity_poly.pdbx_strand_id
1 'polypeptide(L)'
;FTEGDEGKVFLNEKNITNSQPFSIARQGMVRTFQLTKVFDRMTVIENMMFSGSNTKNDSLFRSLMKLSTQKNNENLIREKAFEIMKDLNIDHMADSYARELSGGQKKLLELGRSIINDPKILLLDEPLAGVNPKLAEEILAIIQKLSDQGITIIMVEHNIEAVMKISERVVVLAEGSVIADGNPEKVRKDPKVIEAYLGSGNE
;
A
#
# COMPACT_ATOMS: atom_id res chain seq x y z
N PHE A 1 6.52 -11.99 11.96
CA PHE A 1 7.64 -11.19 11.43
C PHE A 1 8.93 -11.88 11.83
N THR A 2 9.80 -12.17 10.86
CA THR A 2 11.12 -12.73 11.11
C THR A 2 12.02 -11.58 11.54
N GLU A 3 12.75 -11.75 12.64
CA GLU A 3 13.81 -10.82 13.03
C GLU A 3 14.97 -10.96 12.03
N GLY A 4 15.58 -9.84 11.66
CA GLY A 4 16.78 -9.88 10.82
C GLY A 4 17.97 -10.36 11.64
N ASP A 5 18.75 -11.31 11.09
CA ASP A 5 19.94 -11.84 11.76
C ASP A 5 21.01 -10.75 11.90
N GLU A 6 21.17 -9.92 10.88
CA GLU A 6 22.16 -8.83 10.85
C GLU A 6 21.61 -7.61 10.09
N GLY A 7 22.28 -6.48 10.24
CA GLY A 7 21.96 -5.22 9.56
C GLY A 7 21.08 -4.28 10.37
N LYS A 8 20.83 -3.10 9.81
CA LYS A 8 20.01 -2.06 10.43
C LYS A 8 19.08 -1.41 9.39
N VAL A 9 17.86 -1.14 9.80
CA VAL A 9 16.87 -0.42 8.98
C VAL A 9 16.63 0.95 9.60
N PHE A 10 16.70 2.00 8.79
CA PHE A 10 16.47 3.37 9.23
C PHE A 10 15.29 3.98 8.48
N LEU A 11 14.45 4.69 9.21
CA LEU A 11 13.36 5.51 8.68
C LEU A 11 13.58 6.95 9.17
N ASN A 12 13.86 7.87 8.23
CA ASN A 12 14.20 9.26 8.56
C ASN A 12 15.24 9.34 9.69
N GLU A 13 16.41 8.70 9.49
CA GLU A 13 17.55 8.64 10.44
C GLU A 13 17.27 7.88 11.74
N LYS A 14 16.01 7.50 12.00
CA LYS A 14 15.65 6.71 13.18
C LYS A 14 15.79 5.22 12.90
N ASN A 15 16.55 4.53 13.73
CA ASN A 15 16.67 3.07 13.66
C ASN A 15 15.32 2.41 14.04
N ILE A 16 14.77 1.62 13.12
CA ILE A 16 13.51 0.88 13.28
C ILE A 16 13.66 -0.64 13.23
N THR A 17 14.90 -1.16 13.21
CA THR A 17 15.23 -2.57 12.98
C THR A 17 14.37 -3.53 13.81
N ASN A 18 14.22 -3.30 15.11
CA ASN A 18 13.42 -4.15 16.00
C ASN A 18 12.16 -3.44 16.51
N SER A 19 11.67 -2.45 15.78
CA SER A 19 10.49 -1.69 16.18
C SER A 19 9.22 -2.50 15.90
N GLN A 20 8.25 -2.39 16.81
CA GLN A 20 6.95 -3.02 16.63
C GLN A 20 6.22 -2.41 15.43
N PRO A 21 5.45 -3.20 14.63
CA PRO A 21 4.76 -2.73 13.43
C PRO A 21 3.89 -1.50 13.65
N PHE A 22 3.17 -1.43 14.78
CA PHE A 22 2.33 -0.27 15.11
C PHE A 22 3.17 1.01 15.33
N SER A 23 4.39 0.87 15.85
CA SER A 23 5.30 2.01 16.04
C SER A 23 5.83 2.53 14.70
N ILE A 24 6.09 1.64 13.75
CA ILE A 24 6.51 1.96 12.39
C ILE A 24 5.35 2.65 11.64
N ALA A 25 4.13 2.11 11.74
CA ALA A 25 2.95 2.70 11.13
C ALA A 25 2.68 4.13 11.64
N ARG A 26 2.85 4.39 12.94
CA ARG A 26 2.75 5.74 13.53
C ARG A 26 3.82 6.72 13.00
N GLN A 27 4.91 6.25 12.45
CA GLN A 27 5.93 7.08 11.80
C GLN A 27 5.60 7.37 10.33
N GLY A 28 4.47 6.84 9.83
CA GLY A 28 3.96 7.09 8.50
C GLY A 28 4.35 6.05 7.46
N MET A 29 4.87 4.88 7.86
CA MET A 29 5.13 3.77 6.94
C MET A 29 3.99 2.73 7.08
N VAL A 30 3.25 2.52 6.01
CA VAL A 30 2.12 1.57 5.94
C VAL A 30 2.44 0.47 4.93
N ARG A 31 2.06 -0.76 5.24
CA ARG A 31 2.19 -1.92 4.35
C ARG A 31 0.82 -2.49 4.02
N THR A 32 0.56 -2.77 2.75
CA THR A 32 -0.54 -3.64 2.33
C THR A 32 -0.17 -5.11 2.51
N PHE A 33 -1.17 -6.00 2.52
CA PHE A 33 -0.95 -7.43 2.64
C PHE A 33 -1.13 -8.09 1.27
N GLN A 34 -0.36 -9.15 0.99
CA GLN A 34 -0.50 -9.96 -0.22
C GLN A 34 -1.91 -10.59 -0.35
N LEU A 35 -2.51 -10.99 0.78
CA LEU A 35 -3.90 -11.42 0.84
C LEU A 35 -4.77 -10.26 1.30
N THR A 36 -5.74 -9.88 0.48
CA THR A 36 -6.67 -8.78 0.76
C THR A 36 -7.44 -9.02 2.07
N LYS A 37 -7.16 -8.21 3.08
CA LYS A 37 -7.80 -8.31 4.40
C LYS A 37 -8.81 -7.18 4.59
N VAL A 38 -10.00 -7.37 4.03
CA VAL A 38 -11.13 -6.48 4.28
C VAL A 38 -12.02 -7.06 5.37
N PHE A 39 -12.78 -6.21 6.06
CA PHE A 39 -13.78 -6.64 7.03
C PHE A 39 -15.07 -6.99 6.28
N ASP A 40 -15.27 -8.25 5.97
CA ASP A 40 -16.35 -8.76 5.11
C ASP A 40 -17.77 -8.38 5.58
N ARG A 41 -17.96 -8.20 6.89
CA ARG A 41 -19.26 -7.85 7.51
C ARG A 41 -19.48 -6.34 7.67
N MET A 42 -18.52 -5.52 7.25
CA MET A 42 -18.63 -4.07 7.19
C MET A 42 -18.88 -3.63 5.74
N THR A 43 -19.56 -2.52 5.57
CA THR A 43 -19.69 -1.86 4.26
C THR A 43 -18.34 -1.29 3.82
N VAL A 44 -18.25 -0.89 2.56
CA VAL A 44 -17.02 -0.29 1.99
C VAL A 44 -16.66 0.97 2.76
N ILE A 45 -17.64 1.86 3.00
CA ILE A 45 -17.41 3.09 3.74
C ILE A 45 -17.02 2.82 5.21
N GLU A 46 -17.62 1.83 5.87
CA GLU A 46 -17.26 1.45 7.23
C GLU A 46 -15.83 0.90 7.31
N ASN A 47 -15.40 0.10 6.31
CA ASN A 47 -14.02 -0.36 6.19
C ASN A 47 -13.03 0.79 6.10
N MET A 48 -13.34 1.81 5.29
CA MET A 48 -12.53 3.02 5.14
C MET A 48 -12.46 3.81 6.43
N MET A 49 -13.63 4.11 7.03
CA MET A 49 -13.73 4.89 8.27
C MET A 49 -13.02 4.20 9.44
N PHE A 50 -13.15 2.87 9.57
CA PHE A 50 -12.45 2.11 10.60
C PHE A 50 -10.93 2.27 10.50
N SER A 51 -10.39 2.26 9.29
CA SER A 51 -8.96 2.48 9.06
C SER A 51 -8.53 3.92 9.36
N GLY A 52 -9.37 4.91 9.06
CA GLY A 52 -9.12 6.34 9.34
C GLY A 52 -9.26 6.72 10.82
N SER A 53 -10.01 5.96 11.61
CA SER A 53 -10.24 6.25 13.04
C SER A 53 -9.02 5.98 13.94
N ASN A 54 -8.00 5.27 13.45
CA ASN A 54 -6.77 4.94 14.19
C ASN A 54 -5.77 6.10 14.28
N THR A 55 -6.22 7.34 14.22
CA THR A 55 -5.35 8.50 14.33
C THR A 55 -4.83 8.74 15.75
N LYS A 56 -3.61 9.23 15.80
CA LYS A 56 -2.60 9.45 16.86
C LYS A 56 -3.04 9.86 18.27
N ASN A 57 -4.33 9.90 18.62
CA ASN A 57 -4.81 10.56 19.84
C ASN A 57 -5.88 9.81 20.66
N ASP A 58 -6.15 8.54 20.41
CA ASP A 58 -7.08 7.78 21.26
C ASP A 58 -6.43 7.29 22.54
N SER A 59 -6.17 8.23 23.43
CA SER A 59 -6.14 7.92 24.87
C SER A 59 -7.58 7.63 25.30
N LEU A 60 -7.85 6.46 25.85
CA LEU A 60 -9.14 6.06 26.42
C LEU A 60 -9.75 7.13 27.35
N PHE A 61 -8.93 7.99 27.94
CA PHE A 61 -9.32 9.10 28.80
C PHE A 61 -9.96 10.28 28.04
N ARG A 62 -9.62 10.50 26.74
CA ARG A 62 -10.23 11.54 25.89
C ARG A 62 -11.58 11.12 25.33
N SER A 63 -11.81 9.82 25.15
CA SER A 63 -13.07 9.27 24.65
C SER A 63 -14.24 9.59 25.58
N LEU A 64 -14.00 9.67 26.89
CA LEU A 64 -15.04 9.97 27.89
C LEU A 64 -15.42 11.47 27.97
N MET A 65 -14.61 12.38 27.45
CA MET A 65 -14.84 13.84 27.58
C MET A 65 -15.33 14.55 26.30
N LYS A 66 -15.53 13.87 25.15
CA LYS A 66 -15.74 14.55 23.86
C LYS A 66 -16.87 14.00 22.98
N LEU A 67 -18.11 14.00 23.43
CA LEU A 67 -19.25 13.64 22.59
C LEU A 67 -19.49 14.59 21.40
N SER A 68 -19.21 15.89 21.53
CA SER A 68 -19.41 16.86 20.43
C SER A 68 -18.25 16.91 19.41
N THR A 69 -17.02 16.71 19.86
CA THR A 69 -15.83 16.71 18.99
C THR A 69 -15.70 15.39 18.21
N GLN A 70 -16.28 14.30 18.71
CA GLN A 70 -16.29 13.00 18.05
C GLN A 70 -17.11 13.03 16.77
N LYS A 71 -18.29 13.65 16.79
CA LYS A 71 -19.17 13.75 15.61
C LYS A 71 -18.55 14.56 14.46
N ASN A 72 -17.84 15.64 14.78
CA ASN A 72 -17.14 16.43 13.78
C ASN A 72 -15.95 15.67 13.17
N ASN A 73 -15.22 14.91 13.99
CA ASN A 73 -14.08 14.10 13.51
C ASN A 73 -14.54 12.93 12.64
N GLU A 74 -15.65 12.30 12.98
CA GLU A 74 -16.26 11.22 12.20
C GLU A 74 -16.72 11.71 10.83
N ASN A 75 -17.33 12.89 10.75
CA ASN A 75 -17.72 13.50 9.47
C ASN A 75 -16.51 13.79 8.58
N LEU A 76 -15.43 14.35 9.14
CA LEU A 76 -14.18 14.60 8.40
C LEU A 76 -13.55 13.31 7.85
N ILE A 77 -13.53 12.25 8.65
CA ILE A 77 -13.03 10.94 8.21
C ILE A 77 -13.94 10.39 7.10
N ARG A 78 -15.25 10.54 7.23
CA ARG A 78 -16.21 10.10 6.23
C ARG A 78 -16.05 10.85 4.90
N GLU A 79 -15.92 12.16 4.93
CA GLU A 79 -15.68 12.99 3.74
C GLU A 79 -14.39 12.55 3.03
N LYS A 80 -13.29 12.43 3.79
CA LYS A 80 -12.01 11.94 3.25
C LYS A 80 -12.12 10.53 2.67
N ALA A 81 -12.84 9.64 3.34
CA ALA A 81 -13.08 8.29 2.83
C ALA A 81 -13.80 8.33 1.48
N PHE A 82 -14.83 9.16 1.34
CA PHE A 82 -15.54 9.32 0.07
C PHE A 82 -14.67 9.90 -1.04
N GLU A 83 -13.81 10.88 -0.75
CA GLU A 83 -12.87 11.43 -1.73
C GLU A 83 -11.91 10.35 -2.25
N ILE A 84 -11.31 9.57 -1.33
CA ILE A 84 -10.44 8.46 -1.69
C ILE A 84 -11.20 7.41 -2.51
N MET A 85 -12.42 7.05 -2.11
CA MET A 85 -13.24 6.07 -2.83
C MET A 85 -13.59 6.54 -4.25
N LYS A 86 -13.83 7.84 -4.47
CA LYS A 86 -13.99 8.41 -5.81
C LYS A 86 -12.72 8.29 -6.64
N ASP A 87 -11.57 8.62 -6.07
CA ASP A 87 -10.28 8.46 -6.74
C ASP A 87 -9.98 7.01 -7.13
N LEU A 88 -10.51 6.05 -6.36
CA LEU A 88 -10.41 4.60 -6.60
C LEU A 88 -11.58 4.05 -7.45
N ASN A 89 -12.54 4.89 -7.84
CA ASN A 89 -13.74 4.50 -8.59
C ASN A 89 -14.59 3.38 -7.92
N ILE A 90 -14.68 3.43 -6.58
CA ILE A 90 -15.48 2.50 -5.75
C ILE A 90 -16.52 3.20 -4.86
N ASP A 91 -16.71 4.50 -5.02
CA ASP A 91 -17.67 5.31 -4.24
C ASP A 91 -19.12 4.87 -4.45
N HIS A 92 -19.47 4.39 -5.66
CA HIS A 92 -20.78 3.84 -5.99
C HIS A 92 -21.12 2.55 -5.17
N MET A 93 -20.14 1.96 -4.51
CA MET A 93 -20.28 0.75 -3.68
C MET A 93 -20.19 1.06 -2.17
N ALA A 94 -20.27 2.34 -1.79
CA ALA A 94 -20.06 2.77 -0.40
C ALA A 94 -20.87 1.96 0.62
N ASP A 95 -22.13 1.69 0.32
CA ASP A 95 -23.06 1.00 1.21
C ASP A 95 -23.12 -0.53 0.99
N SER A 96 -22.36 -1.06 -0.01
CA SER A 96 -22.25 -2.51 -0.23
C SER A 96 -21.36 -3.15 0.83
N TYR A 97 -21.69 -4.38 1.24
CA TYR A 97 -20.80 -5.12 2.14
C TYR A 97 -19.51 -5.53 1.41
N ALA A 98 -18.37 -5.48 2.12
CA ALA A 98 -17.09 -5.83 1.53
C ALA A 98 -17.01 -7.28 1.03
N ARG A 99 -17.79 -8.20 1.59
CA ARG A 99 -17.92 -9.59 1.08
C ARG A 99 -18.48 -9.65 -0.35
N GLU A 100 -19.27 -8.66 -0.77
CA GLU A 100 -19.95 -8.62 -2.08
C GLU A 100 -19.03 -8.11 -3.19
N LEU A 101 -17.88 -7.54 -2.83
CA LEU A 101 -16.89 -7.02 -3.74
C LEU A 101 -16.16 -8.15 -4.49
N SER A 102 -15.88 -7.93 -5.77
CA SER A 102 -14.94 -8.75 -6.52
C SER A 102 -13.53 -8.67 -5.92
N GLY A 103 -12.65 -9.63 -6.25
CA GLY A 103 -11.26 -9.63 -5.78
C GLY A 103 -10.52 -8.32 -6.11
N GLY A 104 -10.72 -7.78 -7.31
CA GLY A 104 -10.12 -6.50 -7.70
C GLY A 104 -10.65 -5.31 -6.91
N GLN A 105 -11.97 -5.24 -6.68
CA GLN A 105 -12.57 -4.19 -5.86
C GLN A 105 -12.10 -4.27 -4.39
N LYS A 106 -11.90 -5.48 -3.86
CA LYS A 106 -11.30 -5.67 -2.53
C LYS A 106 -9.88 -5.12 -2.47
N LYS A 107 -9.07 -5.29 -3.53
CA LYS A 107 -7.73 -4.70 -3.63
C LYS A 107 -7.77 -3.16 -3.64
N LEU A 108 -8.69 -2.56 -4.40
CA LEU A 108 -8.88 -1.11 -4.37
C LEU A 108 -9.30 -0.61 -2.98
N LEU A 109 -10.21 -1.32 -2.31
CA LEU A 109 -10.60 -1.00 -0.94
C LEU A 109 -9.42 -1.10 0.03
N GLU A 110 -8.58 -2.12 -0.10
CA GLU A 110 -7.37 -2.26 0.72
C GLU A 110 -6.38 -1.12 0.48
N LEU A 111 -6.16 -0.75 -0.77
CA LEU A 111 -5.33 0.41 -1.12
C LEU A 111 -5.89 1.69 -0.49
N GLY A 112 -7.20 1.94 -0.61
CA GLY A 112 -7.87 3.08 0.01
C GLY A 112 -7.67 3.12 1.53
N ARG A 113 -7.83 1.98 2.20
CA ARG A 113 -7.59 1.84 3.65
C ARG A 113 -6.14 2.12 4.05
N SER A 114 -5.18 1.85 3.17
CA SER A 114 -3.77 2.09 3.43
C SER A 114 -3.38 3.56 3.32
N ILE A 115 -4.09 4.34 2.49
CA ILE A 115 -3.78 5.75 2.24
C ILE A 115 -4.61 6.75 3.05
N ILE A 116 -5.70 6.31 3.69
CA ILE A 116 -6.62 7.22 4.41
C ILE A 116 -5.95 8.01 5.56
N ASN A 117 -4.85 7.51 6.09
CA ASN A 117 -4.08 8.14 7.17
C ASN A 117 -2.87 8.95 6.68
N ASP A 118 -2.83 9.34 5.39
CA ASP A 118 -1.75 10.11 4.78
C ASP A 118 -0.37 9.50 5.07
N PRO A 119 -0.09 8.27 4.64
CA PRO A 119 1.21 7.67 4.87
C PRO A 119 2.29 8.46 4.12
N LYS A 120 3.49 8.50 4.69
CA LYS A 120 4.67 9.04 4.02
C LYS A 120 5.33 8.01 3.11
N ILE A 121 5.24 6.75 3.51
CA ILE A 121 5.80 5.60 2.79
C ILE A 121 4.73 4.52 2.72
N LEU A 122 4.50 4.00 1.53
CA LEU A 122 3.57 2.91 1.27
C LEU A 122 4.35 1.71 0.71
N LEU A 123 4.29 0.59 1.43
CA LEU A 123 4.84 -0.69 0.99
C LEU A 123 3.74 -1.50 0.34
N LEU A 124 3.87 -1.78 -0.95
CA LEU A 124 2.93 -2.56 -1.74
C LEU A 124 3.52 -3.94 -2.03
N ASP A 125 2.81 -4.97 -1.59
CA ASP A 125 3.24 -6.36 -1.74
C ASP A 125 2.35 -7.04 -2.79
N GLU A 126 2.86 -7.23 -3.99
CA GLU A 126 2.19 -7.77 -5.18
C GLU A 126 0.80 -7.15 -5.45
N PRO A 127 0.70 -5.81 -5.59
CA PRO A 127 -0.59 -5.13 -5.77
C PRO A 127 -1.32 -5.58 -7.04
N LEU A 128 -0.61 -6.09 -8.03
CA LEU A 128 -1.18 -6.52 -9.32
C LEU A 128 -1.53 -8.02 -9.38
N ALA A 129 -1.21 -8.81 -8.33
CA ALA A 129 -1.48 -10.24 -8.35
C ALA A 129 -2.98 -10.55 -8.45
N GLY A 130 -3.38 -11.40 -9.40
CA GLY A 130 -4.75 -11.89 -9.56
C GLY A 130 -5.76 -10.84 -10.05
N VAL A 131 -5.33 -9.70 -10.59
CA VAL A 131 -6.21 -8.73 -11.26
C VAL A 131 -6.11 -8.87 -12.78
N ASN A 132 -7.18 -8.47 -13.48
CA ASN A 132 -7.14 -8.42 -14.93
C ASN A 132 -6.28 -7.23 -15.43
N PRO A 133 -5.80 -7.25 -16.70
CA PRO A 133 -4.90 -6.23 -17.23
C PRO A 133 -5.44 -4.79 -17.11
N LYS A 134 -6.74 -4.60 -17.33
CA LYS A 134 -7.37 -3.27 -17.22
C LYS A 134 -7.27 -2.71 -15.81
N LEU A 135 -7.62 -3.52 -14.81
CA LEU A 135 -7.53 -3.11 -13.40
C LEU A 135 -6.07 -2.93 -12.96
N ALA A 136 -5.13 -3.73 -13.50
CA ALA A 136 -3.70 -3.53 -13.24
C ALA A 136 -3.24 -2.13 -13.70
N GLU A 137 -3.65 -1.69 -14.89
CA GLU A 137 -3.36 -0.34 -15.37
C GLU A 137 -3.98 0.75 -14.49
N GLU A 138 -5.23 0.56 -14.04
CA GLU A 138 -5.89 1.48 -13.12
C GLU A 138 -5.13 1.59 -11.79
N ILE A 139 -4.72 0.44 -11.21
CA ILE A 139 -3.92 0.42 -9.97
C ILE A 139 -2.57 1.12 -10.18
N LEU A 140 -1.87 0.88 -11.29
CA LEU A 140 -0.60 1.55 -11.59
C LEU A 140 -0.77 3.07 -11.73
N ALA A 141 -1.85 3.53 -12.37
CA ALA A 141 -2.15 4.95 -12.48
C ALA A 141 -2.42 5.59 -11.10
N ILE A 142 -3.11 4.88 -10.21
CA ILE A 142 -3.34 5.33 -8.84
C ILE A 142 -2.01 5.40 -8.07
N ILE A 143 -1.15 4.38 -8.18
CA ILE A 143 0.17 4.34 -7.54
C ILE A 143 1.01 5.53 -8.01
N GLN A 144 1.03 5.80 -9.31
CA GLN A 144 1.74 6.96 -9.87
C GLN A 144 1.19 8.27 -9.31
N LYS A 145 -0.14 8.45 -9.28
CA LYS A 145 -0.77 9.64 -8.69
C LYS A 145 -0.37 9.85 -7.23
N LEU A 146 -0.30 8.78 -6.43
CA LEU A 146 0.13 8.85 -5.03
C LEU A 146 1.60 9.24 -4.92
N SER A 147 2.47 8.74 -5.79
CA SER A 147 3.88 9.13 -5.87
C SER A 147 4.03 10.61 -6.23
N ASP A 148 3.29 11.10 -7.22
CA ASP A 148 3.27 12.50 -7.65
C ASP A 148 2.79 13.44 -6.52
N GLN A 149 1.96 12.94 -5.60
CA GLN A 149 1.52 13.63 -4.39
C GLN A 149 2.57 13.61 -3.26
N GLY A 150 3.73 13.00 -3.47
CA GLY A 150 4.85 12.97 -2.53
C GLY A 150 4.87 11.79 -1.57
N ILE A 151 4.05 10.76 -1.80
CA ILE A 151 4.13 9.50 -1.04
C ILE A 151 5.26 8.66 -1.62
N THR A 152 6.23 8.26 -0.80
CA THR A 152 7.27 7.32 -1.22
C THR A 152 6.67 5.91 -1.36
N ILE A 153 6.77 5.33 -2.56
CA ILE A 153 6.25 3.99 -2.83
C ILE A 153 7.40 2.99 -2.88
N ILE A 154 7.27 1.89 -2.17
CA ILE A 154 8.12 0.71 -2.32
C ILE A 154 7.21 -0.43 -2.73
N MET A 155 7.41 -0.96 -3.94
CA MET A 155 6.57 -2.01 -4.51
C MET A 155 7.40 -3.27 -4.75
N VAL A 156 6.89 -4.41 -4.28
CA VAL A 156 7.42 -5.73 -4.64
C VAL A 156 6.47 -6.33 -5.67
N GLU A 157 7.00 -6.66 -6.84
CA GLU A 157 6.23 -7.21 -7.96
C GLU A 157 7.08 -8.16 -8.79
N HIS A 158 6.41 -9.14 -9.40
CA HIS A 158 7.01 -10.05 -10.38
C HIS A 158 6.64 -9.67 -11.83
N ASN A 159 5.73 -8.73 -12.04
CA ASN A 159 5.44 -8.16 -13.36
C ASN A 159 6.49 -7.11 -13.72
N ILE A 160 7.55 -7.55 -14.40
CA ILE A 160 8.70 -6.74 -14.77
C ILE A 160 8.28 -5.52 -15.60
N GLU A 161 7.35 -5.67 -16.54
CA GLU A 161 6.89 -4.56 -17.39
C GLU A 161 6.22 -3.46 -16.56
N ALA A 162 5.38 -3.84 -15.60
CA ALA A 162 4.74 -2.90 -14.69
C ALA A 162 5.78 -2.16 -13.84
N VAL A 163 6.75 -2.89 -13.25
CA VAL A 163 7.83 -2.30 -12.45
C VAL A 163 8.63 -1.30 -13.28
N MET A 164 9.09 -1.70 -14.48
CA MET A 164 9.90 -0.84 -15.35
C MET A 164 9.15 0.42 -15.83
N LYS A 165 7.81 0.36 -15.90
CA LYS A 165 6.96 1.46 -16.40
C LYS A 165 6.85 2.61 -15.41
N ILE A 166 6.76 2.33 -14.09
CA ILE A 166 6.41 3.34 -13.09
C ILE A 166 7.51 3.61 -12.05
N SER A 167 8.57 2.78 -11.99
CA SER A 167 9.60 2.92 -10.97
C SER A 167 10.70 3.89 -11.40
N GLU A 168 11.16 4.72 -10.47
CA GLU A 168 12.35 5.57 -10.65
C GLU A 168 13.64 4.79 -10.38
N ARG A 169 13.58 3.80 -9.49
CA ARG A 169 14.67 2.92 -9.09
C ARG A 169 14.17 1.49 -8.95
N VAL A 170 14.92 0.55 -9.48
CA VAL A 170 14.63 -0.88 -9.41
C VAL A 170 15.78 -1.59 -8.71
N VAL A 171 15.45 -2.42 -7.73
CA VAL A 171 16.37 -3.35 -7.06
C VAL A 171 15.94 -4.76 -7.40
N VAL A 172 16.85 -5.52 -7.99
CA VAL A 172 16.59 -6.91 -8.40
C VAL A 172 17.28 -7.86 -7.42
N LEU A 173 16.49 -8.77 -6.85
CA LEU A 173 16.97 -9.81 -5.96
C LEU A 173 16.87 -11.17 -6.66
N ALA A 174 17.94 -11.95 -6.58
CA ALA A 174 17.94 -13.36 -6.97
C ALA A 174 18.71 -14.17 -5.93
N GLU A 175 18.20 -15.34 -5.57
CA GLU A 175 18.82 -16.25 -4.58
C GLU A 175 19.19 -15.57 -3.25
N GLY A 176 18.36 -14.63 -2.79
CA GLY A 176 18.58 -13.88 -1.56
C GLY A 176 19.62 -12.75 -1.64
N SER A 177 20.17 -12.47 -2.82
CA SER A 177 21.18 -11.43 -3.04
C SER A 177 20.70 -10.36 -4.01
N VAL A 178 21.15 -9.12 -3.80
CA VAL A 178 20.92 -8.03 -4.77
C VAL A 178 21.86 -8.23 -5.96
N ILE A 179 21.29 -8.44 -7.15
CA ILE A 179 22.05 -8.64 -8.39
C ILE A 179 22.11 -7.40 -9.26
N ALA A 180 21.15 -6.48 -9.12
CA ALA A 180 21.16 -5.18 -9.78
C ALA A 180 20.44 -4.12 -8.94
N ASP A 181 20.88 -2.87 -9.08
CA ASP A 181 20.29 -1.70 -8.41
C ASP A 181 20.51 -0.47 -9.29
N GLY A 182 19.44 0.20 -9.65
CA GLY A 182 19.53 1.42 -10.46
C GLY A 182 18.23 1.82 -11.15
N ASN A 183 18.40 2.70 -12.13
CA ASN A 183 17.29 3.15 -12.96
C ASN A 183 16.79 2.00 -13.87
N PRO A 184 15.48 1.94 -14.18
CA PRO A 184 14.85 0.84 -14.94
C PRO A 184 15.56 0.53 -16.26
N GLU A 185 15.92 1.56 -17.03
CA GLU A 185 16.60 1.39 -18.34
C GLU A 185 17.97 0.70 -18.24
N LYS A 186 18.67 0.92 -17.13
CA LYS A 186 19.97 0.33 -16.85
C LYS A 186 19.82 -1.11 -16.39
N VAL A 187 18.89 -1.33 -15.46
CA VAL A 187 18.59 -2.63 -14.88
C VAL A 187 18.05 -3.61 -15.94
N ARG A 188 17.19 -3.15 -16.83
CA ARG A 188 16.64 -3.97 -17.93
C ARG A 188 17.70 -4.52 -18.89
N LYS A 189 18.84 -3.82 -19.01
CA LYS A 189 19.95 -4.19 -19.91
C LYS A 189 21.07 -4.97 -19.21
N ASP A 190 20.95 -5.15 -17.88
CA ASP A 190 21.95 -5.88 -17.11
C ASP A 190 21.96 -7.36 -17.48
N PRO A 191 23.10 -7.94 -17.91
CA PRO A 191 23.19 -9.36 -18.27
C PRO A 191 22.72 -10.31 -17.18
N LYS A 192 23.00 -9.99 -15.89
CA LYS A 192 22.57 -10.80 -14.74
C LYS A 192 21.06 -10.82 -14.59
N VAL A 193 20.39 -9.69 -14.85
CA VAL A 193 18.93 -9.58 -14.81
C VAL A 193 18.29 -10.33 -15.97
N ILE A 194 18.89 -10.21 -17.17
CA ILE A 194 18.45 -10.94 -18.36
C ILE A 194 18.54 -12.45 -18.12
N GLU A 195 19.65 -12.94 -17.59
CA GLU A 195 19.86 -14.35 -17.29
C GLU A 195 18.87 -14.86 -16.24
N ALA A 196 18.68 -14.11 -15.14
CA ALA A 196 17.84 -14.54 -14.03
C ALA A 196 16.33 -14.50 -14.31
N TYR A 197 15.85 -13.55 -15.12
CA TYR A 197 14.43 -13.26 -15.27
C TYR A 197 13.90 -13.18 -16.71
N LEU A 198 14.74 -12.83 -17.68
CA LEU A 198 14.35 -12.62 -19.06
C LEU A 198 14.88 -13.71 -20.01
N GLY A 199 15.90 -14.44 -19.60
CA GLY A 199 16.51 -15.52 -20.37
C GLY A 199 15.78 -16.88 -20.30
N SER A 200 14.86 -17.07 -19.35
CA SER A 200 14.11 -18.32 -19.17
C SER A 200 12.80 -18.39 -19.96
N GLY A 201 12.53 -17.44 -20.83
CA GLY A 201 11.30 -17.35 -21.63
C GLY A 201 11.34 -18.00 -23.02
N ASN A 202 12.36 -18.80 -23.35
CA ASN A 202 12.47 -19.56 -24.60
C ASN A 202 12.74 -21.06 -24.33
N GLU A 203 11.76 -21.77 -23.74
CA GLU A 203 11.56 -23.20 -23.93
C GLU A 203 10.07 -23.50 -24.08
#